data_7d5b5f606e7fade982ca8e5b7600dc24
#
_entry.id   7d5b5f606e7fade982ca8e5b7600dc24
#
_cell.length_a   1.000
_cell.length_b   1.000
_cell.length_c   1.000
_cell.angle_alpha   90.00
_cell.angle_beta   90.00
_cell.angle_gamma   90.00
#
_symmetry.space_group_name_H-M   'P 1'
#
loop_
_entity.id
_entity.type
_entity.pdbx_description
1 polymer ?
#
loop_
_entity_poly.entity_id
_entity_poly.type
_entity_poly.pdbx_seq_one_letter_code
_entity_poly.pdbx_strand_id
1 'polypeptide(L)'
;MTLPHQERHALIATTSAVAVLIALVITQYLRTSWPFGEGKTEQPMVMGSADHAAHATHGEAPPGYAPVMIDPAQAEAIGLATVPVEARDLTRTVRTVGVLSFDETRTTHVHAKVRGWIDTIQADFVGRVVRAGQPLCSIYSQDVFAAESEVAGLLGRPTDDPLVAAARRRLALWDVPNAEIERLQKTREPSRTFSLLAPRSGTIVAKQAIEGAYVDPSLELYTLSDLSKLWVLVDLYERDAPYVHVGDHAKLTIEGQSAAVDATVAFLAPTIDEATRTVKARFVIDNRDGRLRPGAFATAEMTFSLGSGLTIPENAVIRTGTRAIVFVVHGDHIQPREVTLGPGSGELYRVEAGLAAGDRVATGAQFLLDSESRLRASSSPGGGHVH
;
A
#
# COMPACT_ATOMS: atom_id res chain seq x y z
N MET A 1 -10.39 -49.24 11.78
CA MET A 1 -10.23 -49.02 13.20
C MET A 1 -11.49 -48.23 13.65
N THR A 2 -12.46 -48.93 14.21
CA THR A 2 -13.77 -48.38 14.58
C THR A 2 -13.72 -47.90 16.02
N LEU A 3 -13.98 -46.64 16.27
CA LEU A 3 -14.04 -46.04 17.59
C LEU A 3 -15.17 -46.67 18.43
N PRO A 4 -14.97 -46.91 19.74
CA PRO A 4 -15.95 -47.55 20.61
C PRO A 4 -17.18 -46.65 20.79
N HIS A 5 -18.34 -47.30 20.97
CA HIS A 5 -19.69 -46.70 20.93
C HIS A 5 -19.90 -45.54 21.94
N GLN A 6 -19.16 -45.53 23.07
CA GLN A 6 -19.23 -44.46 24.08
C GLN A 6 -18.64 -43.12 23.67
N GLU A 7 -17.60 -43.09 22.85
CA GLU A 7 -16.99 -41.85 22.37
C GLU A 7 -17.81 -41.14 21.29
N ARG A 8 -18.64 -41.88 20.54
CA ARG A 8 -19.54 -41.32 19.54
C ARG A 8 -20.66 -40.48 20.17
N HIS A 9 -21.18 -40.91 21.33
CA HIS A 9 -22.24 -40.15 22.03
C HIS A 9 -21.70 -38.90 22.71
N ALA A 10 -20.45 -38.91 23.18
CA ALA A 10 -19.78 -37.72 23.73
C ALA A 10 -19.52 -36.65 22.65
N LEU A 11 -19.06 -37.10 21.46
CA LEU A 11 -18.77 -36.17 20.34
C LEU A 11 -20.05 -35.52 19.77
N ILE A 12 -21.15 -36.27 19.70
CA ILE A 12 -22.45 -35.75 19.24
C ILE A 12 -23.06 -34.79 20.27
N ALA A 13 -22.88 -35.03 21.57
CA ALA A 13 -23.38 -34.16 22.63
C ALA A 13 -22.61 -32.83 22.67
N THR A 14 -21.30 -32.84 22.46
CA THR A 14 -20.45 -31.62 22.41
C THR A 14 -20.74 -30.77 21.17
N THR A 15 -20.92 -31.38 19.99
CA THR A 15 -21.24 -30.65 18.77
C THR A 15 -22.65 -30.01 18.84
N SER A 16 -23.60 -30.68 19.45
CA SER A 16 -24.98 -30.14 19.67
C SER A 16 -24.97 -28.96 20.65
N ALA A 17 -24.19 -29.01 21.72
CA ALA A 17 -24.07 -27.93 22.69
C ALA A 17 -23.46 -26.67 22.11
N VAL A 18 -22.39 -26.82 21.26
CA VAL A 18 -21.75 -25.70 20.56
C VAL A 18 -22.71 -25.06 19.56
N ALA A 19 -23.48 -25.85 18.81
CA ALA A 19 -24.44 -25.34 17.84
C ALA A 19 -25.57 -24.52 18.52
N VAL A 20 -26.06 -24.96 19.69
CA VAL A 20 -27.07 -24.23 20.49
C VAL A 20 -26.47 -22.92 21.02
N LEU A 21 -25.23 -22.91 21.47
CA LEU A 21 -24.56 -21.72 21.99
C LEU A 21 -24.35 -20.68 20.89
N ILE A 22 -23.94 -21.10 19.68
CA ILE A 22 -23.82 -20.23 18.51
C ILE A 22 -25.18 -19.65 18.09
N ALA A 23 -26.23 -20.46 18.09
CA ALA A 23 -27.59 -19.99 17.77
C ALA A 23 -28.09 -18.96 18.80
N LEU A 24 -27.81 -19.13 20.10
CA LEU A 24 -28.14 -18.18 21.16
C LEU A 24 -27.38 -16.87 21.00
N VAL A 25 -26.08 -16.91 20.68
CA VAL A 25 -25.25 -15.70 20.44
C VAL A 25 -25.73 -14.95 19.21
N ILE A 26 -26.07 -15.64 18.12
CA ILE A 26 -26.62 -15.02 16.92
C ILE A 26 -28.00 -14.38 17.21
N THR A 27 -28.86 -15.05 17.98
CA THR A 27 -30.17 -14.51 18.34
C THR A 27 -30.04 -13.28 19.24
N GLN A 28 -29.07 -13.28 20.16
CA GLN A 28 -28.76 -12.14 21.03
C GLN A 28 -28.20 -10.97 20.22
N TYR A 29 -27.30 -11.25 19.26
CA TYR A 29 -26.71 -10.25 18.38
C TYR A 29 -27.74 -9.60 17.46
N LEU A 30 -28.66 -10.39 16.88
CA LEU A 30 -29.75 -9.88 16.05
C LEU A 30 -30.76 -9.06 16.85
N ARG A 31 -30.93 -9.33 18.13
CA ARG A 31 -31.87 -8.62 19.02
C ARG A 31 -31.34 -7.28 19.53
N THR A 32 -30.00 -7.14 19.62
CA THR A 32 -29.34 -5.90 20.07
C THR A 32 -28.90 -4.99 18.94
N SER A 33 -28.85 -5.47 17.67
CA SER A 33 -28.36 -4.73 16.53
C SER A 33 -29.44 -4.20 15.57
N TRP A 34 -30.74 -4.28 15.92
CA TRP A 34 -31.84 -3.83 15.06
C TRP A 34 -32.28 -2.41 15.45
N PRO A 35 -31.96 -1.37 14.63
CA PRO A 35 -32.25 0.03 14.97
C PRO A 35 -33.62 0.55 14.46
N PHE A 36 -34.53 -0.32 14.03
CA PHE A 36 -35.84 0.12 13.53
C PHE A 36 -36.96 -0.28 14.49
N GLY A 37 -37.19 0.59 15.48
CA GLY A 37 -38.42 0.59 16.26
C GLY A 37 -39.58 1.21 15.47
N GLU A 38 -40.73 0.58 15.47
CA GLU A 38 -41.97 1.06 14.86
C GLU A 38 -42.36 2.44 15.41
N GLY A 39 -42.23 3.48 14.58
CA GLY A 39 -42.71 4.83 14.89
C GLY A 39 -44.18 4.95 14.65
N LYS A 40 -44.93 5.32 15.70
CA LYS A 40 -46.31 5.76 15.62
C LYS A 40 -46.46 6.94 14.69
N THR A 41 -47.40 6.84 13.74
CA THR A 41 -47.86 7.91 12.84
C THR A 41 -48.51 9.03 13.65
N GLU A 42 -47.83 10.15 13.85
CA GLU A 42 -48.45 11.44 14.15
C GLU A 42 -48.48 12.29 12.90
N GLN A 43 -49.65 12.83 12.60
CA GLN A 43 -49.92 13.68 11.44
C GLN A 43 -49.19 15.01 11.56
N PRO A 44 -48.61 15.53 10.48
CA PRO A 44 -47.95 16.83 10.52
C PRO A 44 -48.98 17.94 10.49
N MET A 45 -48.96 18.78 11.52
CA MET A 45 -49.63 20.07 11.53
C MET A 45 -48.90 21.02 10.58
N VAL A 46 -49.58 21.46 9.54
CA VAL A 46 -49.10 22.48 8.60
C VAL A 46 -49.05 23.81 9.34
N MET A 47 -47.86 24.33 9.60
CA MET A 47 -47.64 25.74 9.93
C MET A 47 -46.66 26.37 8.93
N GLY A 48 -47.04 27.57 8.53
CA GLY A 48 -46.61 28.36 7.41
C GLY A 48 -45.09 28.50 7.21
N SER A 49 -44.78 28.57 5.93
CA SER A 49 -43.51 29.05 5.40
C SER A 49 -43.17 30.43 5.97
N ALA A 50 -42.19 30.49 6.85
CA ALA A 50 -41.45 31.71 7.17
C ALA A 50 -40.08 31.60 6.55
N ASP A 51 -39.79 32.52 5.65
CA ASP A 51 -38.47 32.77 5.09
C ASP A 51 -37.38 32.77 6.18
N HIS A 52 -36.59 31.71 6.25
CA HIS A 52 -35.30 31.82 6.91
C HIS A 52 -34.27 32.31 5.89
N ALA A 53 -34.31 33.65 5.66
CA ALA A 53 -33.11 34.34 5.24
C ALA A 53 -31.97 33.93 6.17
N ALA A 54 -30.90 33.36 5.60
CA ALA A 54 -29.71 33.01 6.30
C ALA A 54 -29.10 34.27 6.98
N HIS A 55 -29.46 34.50 8.24
CA HIS A 55 -28.68 35.36 9.09
C HIS A 55 -27.35 34.65 9.34
N ALA A 56 -26.31 35.10 8.67
CA ALA A 56 -24.95 34.85 9.09
C ALA A 56 -24.87 35.28 10.57
N THR A 57 -24.90 34.33 11.49
CA THR A 57 -24.62 34.55 12.90
C THR A 57 -23.23 35.15 12.98
N HIS A 58 -23.14 36.42 13.34
CA HIS A 58 -21.89 37.02 13.78
C HIS A 58 -21.43 36.22 14.99
N GLY A 59 -20.51 35.28 14.78
CA GLY A 59 -20.03 34.36 15.79
C GLY A 59 -19.42 35.15 16.93
N GLU A 60 -19.78 34.81 18.15
CA GLU A 60 -19.16 35.31 19.37
C GLU A 60 -17.65 35.09 19.30
N ALA A 61 -16.88 36.10 19.74
CA ALA A 61 -15.41 35.99 19.72
C ALA A 61 -14.97 34.75 20.57
N PRO A 62 -13.97 33.99 20.11
CA PRO A 62 -13.48 32.83 20.85
C PRO A 62 -13.02 33.21 22.27
N PRO A 63 -13.18 32.34 23.27
CA PRO A 63 -12.74 32.60 24.64
C PRO A 63 -11.26 33.07 24.70
N GLY A 64 -11.03 34.20 25.38
CA GLY A 64 -9.70 34.82 25.48
C GLY A 64 -9.33 35.76 24.32
N TYR A 65 -10.28 36.05 23.43
CA TYR A 65 -10.15 36.99 22.32
C TYR A 65 -11.27 38.03 22.38
N ALA A 66 -10.98 39.26 21.91
CA ALA A 66 -11.99 40.31 21.70
C ALA A 66 -11.82 40.96 20.33
N PRO A 67 -12.90 41.50 19.74
CA PRO A 67 -12.79 42.29 18.53
C PRO A 67 -11.82 43.46 18.65
N VAL A 68 -11.10 43.73 17.55
CA VAL A 68 -10.15 44.84 17.47
C VAL A 68 -10.69 45.86 16.46
N MET A 69 -10.64 47.14 16.83
CA MET A 69 -10.91 48.24 15.90
C MET A 69 -9.60 48.90 15.53
N ILE A 70 -9.32 48.99 14.24
CA ILE A 70 -8.11 49.58 13.68
C ILE A 70 -8.51 50.53 12.56
N ASP A 71 -8.13 51.79 12.65
CA ASP A 71 -8.40 52.70 11.55
C ASP A 71 -7.54 52.40 10.29
N PRO A 72 -7.92 52.84 9.09
CA PRO A 72 -7.19 52.52 7.87
C PRO A 72 -5.73 52.96 7.87
N ALA A 73 -5.41 54.11 8.50
CA ALA A 73 -4.04 54.58 8.55
C ALA A 73 -3.16 53.71 9.49
N GLN A 74 -3.73 53.24 10.61
CA GLN A 74 -3.07 52.28 11.48
C GLN A 74 -2.90 50.91 10.80
N ALA A 75 -3.92 50.48 10.05
CA ALA A 75 -3.87 49.22 9.30
C ALA A 75 -2.72 49.20 8.28
N GLU A 76 -2.55 50.32 7.55
CA GLU A 76 -1.44 50.48 6.60
C GLU A 76 -0.08 50.56 7.35
N ALA A 77 0.00 51.27 8.46
CA ALA A 77 1.23 51.40 9.25
C ALA A 77 1.74 50.08 9.82
N ILE A 78 0.86 49.16 10.20
CA ILE A 78 1.22 47.82 10.71
C ILE A 78 1.38 46.76 9.58
N GLY A 79 1.16 47.12 8.31
CA GLY A 79 1.27 46.19 7.19
C GLY A 79 0.14 45.18 7.16
N LEU A 80 -1.07 45.55 7.56
CA LEU A 80 -2.24 44.66 7.50
C LEU A 80 -2.62 44.41 6.04
N ALA A 81 -2.41 43.17 5.58
CA ALA A 81 -2.89 42.67 4.29
C ALA A 81 -4.10 41.78 4.50
N THR A 82 -4.98 41.68 3.52
CA THR A 82 -6.16 40.83 3.59
C THR A 82 -6.35 40.05 2.29
N VAL A 83 -6.82 38.82 2.42
CA VAL A 83 -7.12 37.93 1.29
C VAL A 83 -8.57 37.45 1.39
N PRO A 84 -9.32 37.41 0.27
CA PRO A 84 -10.68 36.87 0.28
C PRO A 84 -10.64 35.35 0.46
N VAL A 85 -11.62 34.82 1.17
CA VAL A 85 -11.89 33.40 1.30
C VAL A 85 -12.65 32.93 0.07
N GLU A 86 -12.01 32.13 -0.74
CA GLU A 86 -12.54 31.63 -2.01
C GLU A 86 -12.49 30.11 -2.06
N ALA A 87 -13.46 29.53 -2.80
CA ALA A 87 -13.40 28.11 -3.10
C ALA A 87 -12.34 27.85 -4.18
N ARG A 88 -11.40 26.98 -3.89
CA ARG A 88 -10.34 26.55 -4.81
C ARG A 88 -10.16 25.05 -4.75
N ASP A 89 -9.67 24.48 -5.85
CA ASP A 89 -9.20 23.10 -5.86
C ASP A 89 -7.81 23.07 -5.22
N LEU A 90 -7.69 22.27 -4.15
CA LEU A 90 -6.40 22.04 -3.52
C LEU A 90 -5.75 20.80 -4.09
N THR A 91 -4.50 20.96 -4.47
CA THR A 91 -3.62 19.84 -4.83
C THR A 91 -2.44 19.80 -3.89
N ARG A 92 -1.96 18.61 -3.62
CA ARG A 92 -0.74 18.41 -2.82
C ARG A 92 0.25 17.59 -3.61
N THR A 93 1.47 18.09 -3.71
CA THR A 93 2.59 17.35 -4.29
C THR A 93 3.39 16.72 -3.16
N VAL A 94 3.54 15.40 -3.24
CA VAL A 94 4.38 14.61 -2.33
C VAL A 94 5.57 14.11 -3.10
N ARG A 95 6.74 14.33 -2.53
CA ARG A 95 8.00 13.80 -3.02
C ARG A 95 8.54 12.80 -2.01
N THR A 96 8.74 11.57 -2.47
CA THR A 96 9.18 10.48 -1.60
C THR A 96 10.16 9.56 -2.33
N VAL A 97 10.89 8.74 -1.58
CA VAL A 97 11.90 7.84 -2.11
C VAL A 97 11.31 6.45 -2.27
N GLY A 98 11.73 5.75 -3.30
CA GLY A 98 11.44 4.35 -3.54
C GLY A 98 12.67 3.58 -4.00
N VAL A 99 12.53 2.27 -4.07
CA VAL A 99 13.58 1.35 -4.49
C VAL A 99 13.06 0.48 -5.63
N LEU A 100 13.89 0.31 -6.66
CA LEU A 100 13.62 -0.63 -7.74
C LEU A 100 13.76 -2.06 -7.21
N SER A 101 12.77 -2.89 -7.49
CA SER A 101 12.72 -4.30 -7.09
C SER A 101 12.40 -5.18 -8.27
N PHE A 102 12.68 -6.46 -8.13
CA PHE A 102 12.20 -7.48 -9.07
C PHE A 102 10.67 -7.52 -9.08
N ASP A 103 10.11 -7.84 -10.22
CA ASP A 103 8.70 -8.25 -10.32
C ASP A 103 8.60 -9.69 -9.79
N GLU A 104 8.05 -9.84 -8.58
CA GLU A 104 7.90 -11.14 -7.92
C GLU A 104 7.04 -12.10 -8.73
N THR A 105 6.07 -11.60 -9.52
CA THR A 105 5.23 -12.43 -10.39
C THR A 105 6.01 -13.00 -11.57
N ARG A 106 7.20 -12.45 -11.85
CA ARG A 106 8.12 -12.86 -12.91
C ARG A 106 9.38 -13.53 -12.39
N THR A 107 9.42 -13.78 -11.09
CA THR A 107 10.50 -14.49 -10.42
C THR A 107 10.16 -15.96 -10.22
N THR A 108 11.14 -16.85 -10.35
CA THR A 108 10.97 -18.28 -10.22
C THR A 108 12.15 -18.86 -9.46
N HIS A 109 11.85 -19.63 -8.43
CA HIS A 109 12.83 -20.37 -7.65
C HIS A 109 13.02 -21.76 -8.25
N VAL A 110 14.26 -22.17 -8.41
CA VAL A 110 14.64 -23.45 -9.01
C VAL A 110 15.25 -24.35 -7.96
N HIS A 111 14.59 -25.47 -7.69
CA HIS A 111 15.00 -26.50 -6.76
C HIS A 111 15.23 -27.83 -7.51
N ALA A 112 16.10 -28.66 -6.99
CA ALA A 112 16.11 -30.08 -7.39
C ALA A 112 14.94 -30.81 -6.72
N LYS A 113 14.21 -31.63 -7.43
CA LYS A 113 13.12 -32.45 -6.85
C LYS A 113 13.60 -33.76 -6.23
N VAL A 114 14.91 -34.03 -6.30
CA VAL A 114 15.57 -35.24 -5.79
C VAL A 114 16.81 -34.86 -5.01
N ARG A 115 17.27 -35.77 -4.18
CA ARG A 115 18.55 -35.67 -3.48
C ARG A 115 19.69 -36.04 -4.41
N GLY A 116 20.84 -35.42 -4.21
CA GLY A 116 22.02 -35.74 -5.02
C GLY A 116 23.19 -34.81 -4.78
N TRP A 117 24.14 -34.80 -5.68
CA TRP A 117 25.30 -33.93 -5.68
C TRP A 117 25.39 -33.20 -7.00
N ILE A 118 25.76 -31.94 -6.96
CA ILE A 118 26.03 -31.16 -8.17
C ILE A 118 27.34 -31.68 -8.77
N ASP A 119 27.27 -32.16 -10.00
CA ASP A 119 28.41 -32.70 -10.73
C ASP A 119 29.14 -31.58 -11.50
N THR A 120 28.39 -30.82 -12.32
CA THR A 120 28.94 -29.68 -13.07
C THR A 120 27.97 -28.53 -13.10
N ILE A 121 28.48 -27.31 -13.25
CA ILE A 121 27.69 -26.10 -13.32
C ILE A 121 27.83 -25.47 -14.72
N GLN A 122 26.73 -25.34 -15.45
CA GLN A 122 26.68 -24.64 -16.73
C GLN A 122 26.33 -23.16 -16.56
N ALA A 123 25.50 -22.85 -15.56
CA ALA A 123 25.09 -21.49 -15.22
C ALA A 123 25.85 -21.01 -13.96
N ASP A 124 27.02 -20.49 -14.14
CA ASP A 124 28.09 -20.35 -13.16
C ASP A 124 28.11 -19.02 -12.40
N PHE A 125 27.39 -17.96 -12.89
CA PHE A 125 27.40 -16.65 -12.25
C PHE A 125 26.01 -15.97 -12.21
N VAL A 126 25.82 -15.09 -11.23
CA VAL A 126 24.67 -14.19 -11.11
C VAL A 126 24.75 -13.09 -12.17
N GLY A 127 23.63 -12.78 -12.82
CA GLY A 127 23.56 -11.84 -13.96
C GLY A 127 23.54 -12.55 -15.31
N ARG A 128 23.79 -13.86 -15.37
CA ARG A 128 23.70 -14.63 -16.63
C ARG A 128 22.25 -14.73 -17.09
N VAL A 129 22.04 -14.45 -18.37
CA VAL A 129 20.75 -14.65 -19.05
C VAL A 129 20.65 -16.09 -19.50
N VAL A 130 19.55 -16.75 -19.19
CA VAL A 130 19.23 -18.12 -19.57
C VAL A 130 17.90 -18.19 -20.31
N ARG A 131 17.76 -19.19 -21.17
CA ARG A 131 16.51 -19.49 -21.89
C ARG A 131 15.78 -20.66 -21.22
N ALA A 132 14.46 -20.70 -21.36
CA ALA A 132 13.69 -21.87 -20.94
C ALA A 132 14.25 -23.15 -21.59
N GLY A 133 14.41 -24.22 -20.78
CA GLY A 133 15.01 -25.47 -21.20
C GLY A 133 16.54 -25.48 -21.29
N GLN A 134 17.22 -24.37 -21.01
CA GLN A 134 18.69 -24.33 -20.98
C GLN A 134 19.21 -25.04 -19.71
N PRO A 135 20.24 -25.90 -19.81
CA PRO A 135 20.87 -26.52 -18.65
C PRO A 135 21.49 -25.48 -17.70
N LEU A 136 21.19 -25.63 -16.41
CA LEU A 136 21.74 -24.79 -15.33
C LEU A 136 22.91 -25.50 -14.62
N CYS A 137 22.69 -26.75 -14.25
CA CYS A 137 23.70 -27.65 -13.67
C CYS A 137 23.34 -29.11 -13.97
N SER A 138 24.31 -30.03 -13.81
CA SER A 138 24.05 -31.46 -13.79
C SER A 138 24.09 -31.98 -12.36
N ILE A 139 23.22 -32.93 -12.05
CA ILE A 139 23.06 -33.50 -10.72
C ILE A 139 23.25 -35.01 -10.79
N TYR A 140 24.13 -35.55 -9.99
CA TYR A 140 24.21 -36.98 -9.72
C TYR A 140 23.19 -37.34 -8.63
N SER A 141 22.27 -38.25 -8.95
CA SER A 141 21.27 -38.75 -8.01
C SER A 141 21.18 -40.26 -8.09
N GLN A 142 21.34 -40.93 -6.93
CA GLN A 142 21.17 -42.38 -6.85
C GLN A 142 19.73 -42.80 -7.15
N ASP A 143 18.74 -41.97 -6.71
CA ASP A 143 17.32 -42.25 -6.93
C ASP A 143 16.98 -42.21 -8.41
N VAL A 144 17.49 -41.19 -9.14
CA VAL A 144 17.27 -41.06 -10.58
C VAL A 144 17.98 -42.19 -11.33
N PHE A 145 19.22 -42.50 -10.98
CA PHE A 145 19.98 -43.62 -11.58
C PHE A 145 19.26 -44.99 -11.42
N ALA A 146 18.72 -45.24 -10.23
CA ALA A 146 17.95 -46.45 -9.94
C ALA A 146 16.66 -46.51 -10.79
N ALA A 147 15.94 -45.37 -10.92
CA ALA A 147 14.71 -45.28 -11.71
C ALA A 147 15.00 -45.40 -13.21
N GLU A 148 16.10 -44.84 -13.72
CA GLU A 148 16.55 -45.04 -15.11
C GLU A 148 16.91 -46.51 -15.38
N SER A 149 17.58 -47.17 -14.44
CA SER A 149 17.93 -48.58 -14.53
C SER A 149 16.68 -49.46 -14.57
N GLU A 150 15.64 -49.09 -13.80
CA GLU A 150 14.34 -49.80 -13.87
C GLU A 150 13.66 -49.60 -15.26
N VAL A 151 13.64 -48.34 -15.77
CA VAL A 151 13.11 -48.07 -17.12
C VAL A 151 13.90 -48.88 -18.17
N ALA A 152 15.25 -48.90 -18.13
CA ALA A 152 16.10 -49.64 -19.05
C ALA A 152 15.79 -51.15 -19.02
N GLY A 153 15.56 -51.73 -17.84
CA GLY A 153 15.17 -53.15 -17.70
C GLY A 153 13.78 -53.46 -18.25
N LEU A 154 12.91 -52.47 -18.36
CA LEU A 154 11.56 -52.64 -18.90
C LEU A 154 11.48 -52.38 -20.42
N LEU A 155 12.56 -51.94 -21.09
CA LEU A 155 12.65 -51.61 -22.51
C LEU A 155 12.63 -52.84 -23.42
N GLY A 156 11.76 -53.70 -23.31
CA GLY A 156 11.46 -54.86 -24.17
C GLY A 156 9.98 -55.15 -24.15
N ARG A 157 9.26 -54.45 -23.30
CA ARG A 157 7.82 -54.51 -23.15
C ARG A 157 7.12 -53.52 -24.05
N PRO A 158 5.86 -53.73 -24.39
CA PRO A 158 5.06 -52.76 -25.13
C PRO A 158 5.10 -51.37 -24.46
N THR A 159 5.06 -50.32 -25.27
CA THR A 159 5.19 -48.93 -24.78
C THR A 159 3.99 -48.49 -23.92
N ASP A 160 2.85 -49.16 -24.09
CA ASP A 160 1.61 -49.01 -23.34
C ASP A 160 1.53 -49.86 -22.06
N ASP A 161 2.58 -50.66 -21.78
CA ASP A 161 2.66 -51.43 -20.52
C ASP A 161 2.56 -50.46 -19.31
N PRO A 162 1.62 -50.67 -18.38
CA PRO A 162 1.43 -49.82 -17.20
C PRO A 162 2.69 -49.64 -16.38
N LEU A 163 3.58 -50.63 -16.30
CA LEU A 163 4.84 -50.55 -15.57
C LEU A 163 5.82 -49.58 -16.24
N VAL A 164 5.95 -49.63 -17.55
CA VAL A 164 6.77 -48.71 -18.35
C VAL A 164 6.27 -47.28 -18.17
N ALA A 165 4.95 -47.09 -18.25
CA ALA A 165 4.32 -45.77 -18.08
C ALA A 165 4.53 -45.22 -16.65
N ALA A 166 4.42 -46.08 -15.64
CA ALA A 166 4.66 -45.66 -14.22
C ALA A 166 6.10 -45.25 -13.97
N ALA A 167 7.08 -46.05 -14.44
CA ALA A 167 8.50 -45.75 -14.26
C ALA A 167 8.91 -44.44 -14.97
N ARG A 168 8.42 -44.20 -16.20
CA ARG A 168 8.64 -42.94 -16.93
C ARG A 168 8.00 -41.74 -16.18
N ARG A 169 6.76 -41.91 -15.70
CA ARG A 169 6.08 -40.85 -14.93
C ARG A 169 6.87 -40.47 -13.70
N ARG A 170 7.51 -41.40 -13.03
CA ARG A 170 8.37 -41.13 -11.87
C ARG A 170 9.55 -40.23 -12.25
N LEU A 171 10.26 -40.52 -13.36
CA LEU A 171 11.34 -39.63 -13.84
C LEU A 171 10.83 -38.25 -14.23
N ALA A 172 9.69 -38.14 -14.88
CA ALA A 172 9.07 -36.87 -15.24
C ALA A 172 8.65 -36.06 -14.01
N LEU A 173 8.19 -36.70 -12.93
CA LEU A 173 7.86 -36.02 -11.67
C LEU A 173 9.11 -35.43 -10.96
N TRP A 174 10.28 -35.93 -11.26
CA TRP A 174 11.56 -35.42 -10.78
C TRP A 174 12.21 -34.40 -11.73
N ASP A 175 11.46 -33.95 -12.74
CA ASP A 175 11.91 -33.01 -13.79
C ASP A 175 13.14 -33.52 -14.58
N VAL A 176 13.33 -34.84 -14.67
CA VAL A 176 14.31 -35.41 -15.61
C VAL A 176 13.88 -35.02 -17.03
N PRO A 177 14.76 -34.37 -17.84
CA PRO A 177 14.42 -33.88 -19.15
C PRO A 177 13.90 -35.01 -20.09
N ASN A 178 12.86 -34.70 -20.86
CA ASN A 178 12.33 -35.69 -21.82
C ASN A 178 13.40 -36.19 -22.80
N ALA A 179 14.33 -35.32 -23.21
CA ALA A 179 15.46 -35.67 -24.07
C ALA A 179 16.36 -36.77 -23.43
N GLU A 180 16.54 -36.74 -22.11
CA GLU A 180 17.29 -37.77 -21.40
C GLU A 180 16.51 -39.07 -21.31
N ILE A 181 15.18 -39.00 -21.06
CA ILE A 181 14.31 -40.19 -21.11
C ILE A 181 14.28 -40.82 -22.50
N GLU A 182 14.24 -40.02 -23.57
CA GLU A 182 14.33 -40.51 -24.95
C GLU A 182 15.71 -41.10 -25.28
N ARG A 183 16.78 -40.48 -24.78
CA ARG A 183 18.12 -41.02 -24.90
C ARG A 183 18.20 -42.41 -24.25
N LEU A 184 17.73 -42.52 -23.01
CA LEU A 184 17.70 -43.81 -22.29
C LEU A 184 16.94 -44.90 -23.08
N GLN A 185 15.85 -44.54 -23.75
CA GLN A 185 15.12 -45.49 -24.56
C GLN A 185 15.91 -46.02 -25.77
N LYS A 186 16.74 -45.14 -26.37
CA LYS A 186 17.57 -45.48 -27.52
C LYS A 186 18.81 -46.26 -27.14
N THR A 187 19.51 -45.80 -26.10
CA THR A 187 20.81 -46.36 -25.69
C THR A 187 20.68 -47.56 -24.76
N ARG A 188 19.58 -47.61 -23.97
CA ARG A 188 19.37 -48.56 -22.87
C ARG A 188 20.38 -48.44 -21.74
N GLU A 189 21.13 -47.30 -21.71
CA GLU A 189 22.18 -47.06 -20.74
C GLU A 189 21.73 -45.97 -19.75
N PRO A 190 21.54 -46.29 -18.45
CA PRO A 190 21.27 -45.28 -17.42
C PRO A 190 22.39 -44.25 -17.29
N SER A 191 22.03 -42.99 -17.12
CA SER A 191 23.01 -41.91 -16.90
C SER A 191 23.30 -41.74 -15.41
N ARG A 192 24.53 -41.44 -15.06
CA ARG A 192 24.89 -41.08 -13.68
C ARG A 192 24.32 -39.74 -13.27
N THR A 193 24.18 -38.83 -14.22
CA THR A 193 23.76 -37.46 -13.98
C THR A 193 22.59 -37.10 -14.90
N PHE A 194 21.76 -36.19 -14.45
CA PHE A 194 20.71 -35.56 -15.25
C PHE A 194 20.85 -34.04 -15.18
N SER A 195 20.36 -33.36 -16.21
CA SER A 195 20.45 -31.91 -16.31
C SER A 195 19.26 -31.23 -15.62
N LEU A 196 19.54 -30.34 -14.68
CA LEU A 196 18.52 -29.42 -14.16
C LEU A 196 18.35 -28.25 -15.15
N LEU A 197 17.16 -28.13 -15.72
CA LEU A 197 16.88 -27.13 -16.77
C LEU A 197 16.22 -25.90 -16.18
N ALA A 198 16.45 -24.72 -16.83
CA ALA A 198 15.74 -23.50 -16.53
C ALA A 198 14.24 -23.66 -16.87
N PRO A 199 13.30 -23.48 -15.93
CA PRO A 199 11.87 -23.64 -16.18
C PRO A 199 11.31 -22.51 -17.06
N ARG A 200 11.98 -21.36 -17.09
CA ARG A 200 11.63 -20.20 -17.91
C ARG A 200 12.87 -19.38 -18.29
N SER A 201 12.73 -18.55 -19.31
CA SER A 201 13.78 -17.58 -19.65
C SER A 201 13.83 -16.45 -18.63
N GLY A 202 15.02 -15.95 -18.33
CA GLY A 202 15.25 -14.86 -17.38
C GLY A 202 16.72 -14.68 -17.08
N THR A 203 17.00 -13.80 -16.14
CA THR A 203 18.35 -13.56 -15.59
C THR A 203 18.50 -14.26 -14.26
N ILE A 204 19.61 -14.91 -14.00
CA ILE A 204 19.93 -15.48 -12.69
C ILE A 204 20.20 -14.33 -11.73
N VAL A 205 19.34 -14.17 -10.72
CA VAL A 205 19.44 -13.09 -9.72
C VAL A 205 20.01 -13.58 -8.40
N ALA A 206 19.91 -14.89 -8.13
CA ALA A 206 20.60 -15.55 -7.02
C ALA A 206 21.05 -16.95 -7.44
N LYS A 207 22.15 -17.42 -6.90
CA LYS A 207 22.74 -18.74 -7.14
C LYS A 207 23.33 -19.29 -5.86
N GLN A 208 22.85 -20.45 -5.44
CA GLN A 208 23.38 -21.24 -4.32
C GLN A 208 24.01 -22.57 -4.79
N ALA A 209 23.84 -22.90 -6.07
CA ALA A 209 24.47 -24.08 -6.65
C ALA A 209 26.00 -23.98 -6.61
N ILE A 210 26.66 -24.97 -5.99
CA ILE A 210 28.11 -25.11 -5.87
C ILE A 210 28.50 -26.50 -6.36
N GLU A 211 29.48 -26.62 -7.22
CA GLU A 211 29.97 -27.89 -7.74
C GLU A 211 30.49 -28.79 -6.59
N GLY A 212 30.11 -30.04 -6.60
CA GLY A 212 30.42 -31.01 -5.54
C GLY A 212 29.50 -30.91 -4.30
N ALA A 213 28.65 -29.89 -4.20
CA ALA A 213 27.74 -29.75 -3.06
C ALA A 213 26.60 -30.77 -3.10
N TYR A 214 26.20 -31.25 -1.92
CA TYR A 214 25.00 -32.03 -1.75
C TYR A 214 23.75 -31.13 -1.85
N VAL A 215 22.72 -31.61 -2.52
CA VAL A 215 21.45 -30.91 -2.71
C VAL A 215 20.25 -31.78 -2.34
N ASP A 216 19.21 -31.16 -1.85
CA ASP A 216 17.92 -31.77 -1.58
C ASP A 216 16.76 -30.84 -2.03
N PRO A 217 15.50 -31.30 -2.02
CA PRO A 217 14.38 -30.50 -2.50
C PRO A 217 14.10 -29.21 -1.74
N SER A 218 14.65 -29.04 -0.52
CA SER A 218 14.46 -27.81 0.27
C SER A 218 15.44 -26.71 -0.11
N LEU A 219 16.56 -27.05 -0.77
CA LEU A 219 17.59 -26.10 -1.16
C LEU A 219 17.21 -25.39 -2.47
N GLU A 220 17.10 -24.07 -2.42
CA GLU A 220 17.00 -23.25 -3.60
C GLU A 220 18.36 -23.15 -4.31
N LEU A 221 18.45 -23.64 -5.54
CA LEU A 221 19.68 -23.63 -6.31
C LEU A 221 19.88 -22.35 -7.12
N TYR A 222 18.81 -21.85 -7.71
CA TYR A 222 18.81 -20.63 -8.50
C TYR A 222 17.53 -19.86 -8.32
N THR A 223 17.61 -18.53 -8.37
CA THR A 223 16.46 -17.66 -8.58
C THR A 223 16.59 -17.02 -9.96
N LEU A 224 15.59 -17.21 -10.79
CA LEU A 224 15.48 -16.61 -12.13
C LEU A 224 14.44 -15.49 -12.11
N SER A 225 14.76 -14.32 -12.67
CA SER A 225 13.81 -13.22 -12.82
C SER A 225 13.85 -12.64 -14.22
N ASP A 226 12.70 -12.30 -14.77
CA ASP A 226 12.57 -11.55 -16.01
C ASP A 226 12.67 -10.06 -15.68
N LEU A 227 13.82 -9.47 -16.01
CA LEU A 227 14.14 -8.06 -15.74
C LEU A 227 13.55 -7.07 -16.74
N SER A 228 12.74 -7.53 -17.71
CA SER A 228 12.13 -6.64 -18.72
C SER A 228 11.12 -5.66 -18.14
N LYS A 229 10.60 -5.97 -16.97
CA LYS A 229 9.77 -5.10 -16.12
C LYS A 229 10.29 -5.14 -14.70
N LEU A 230 10.26 -3.98 -14.05
CA LEU A 230 10.65 -3.85 -12.65
C LEU A 230 9.52 -3.19 -11.86
N TRP A 231 9.50 -3.45 -10.60
CA TRP A 231 8.69 -2.71 -9.65
C TRP A 231 9.49 -1.56 -9.05
N VAL A 232 8.83 -0.44 -8.83
CA VAL A 232 9.33 0.63 -7.96
C VAL A 232 8.43 0.63 -6.73
N LEU A 233 9.01 0.30 -5.60
CA LEU A 233 8.35 0.29 -4.29
C LEU A 233 8.64 1.62 -3.61
N VAL A 234 7.61 2.41 -3.41
CA VAL A 234 7.69 3.77 -2.87
C VAL A 234 7.02 3.80 -1.51
N ASP A 235 7.67 4.44 -0.54
CA ASP A 235 7.16 4.57 0.82
C ASP A 235 6.35 5.86 0.97
N LEU A 236 5.03 5.74 1.13
CA LEU A 236 4.10 6.84 1.38
C LEU A 236 3.86 6.99 2.87
N TYR A 237 3.99 8.18 3.41
CA TYR A 237 3.61 8.43 4.80
C TYR A 237 2.12 8.17 5.03
N GLU A 238 1.78 7.63 6.20
CA GLU A 238 0.42 7.30 6.62
C GLU A 238 -0.58 8.46 6.40
N ARG A 239 -0.14 9.70 6.65
CA ARG A 239 -0.94 10.92 6.46
C ARG A 239 -1.29 11.23 5.00
N ASP A 240 -0.48 10.74 4.03
CA ASP A 240 -0.63 11.01 2.60
C ASP A 240 -1.33 9.85 1.87
N ALA A 241 -1.25 8.64 2.43
CA ALA A 241 -1.82 7.42 1.87
C ALA A 241 -3.33 7.50 1.56
N PRO A 242 -4.20 8.14 2.39
CA PRO A 242 -5.63 8.23 2.10
C PRO A 242 -5.98 8.99 0.81
N TYR A 243 -5.06 9.80 0.28
CA TYR A 243 -5.28 10.61 -0.92
C TYR A 243 -4.71 9.96 -2.18
N VAL A 244 -3.95 8.88 -2.05
CA VAL A 244 -3.32 8.17 -3.18
C VAL A 244 -4.15 6.96 -3.56
N HIS A 245 -4.47 6.80 -4.84
CA HIS A 245 -5.29 5.72 -5.35
C HIS A 245 -4.56 4.96 -6.45
N VAL A 246 -4.96 3.71 -6.65
CA VAL A 246 -4.51 2.93 -7.81
C VAL A 246 -4.95 3.64 -9.08
N GLY A 247 -4.01 3.85 -9.99
CA GLY A 247 -4.20 4.61 -11.22
C GLY A 247 -3.66 6.04 -11.18
N ASP A 248 -3.33 6.58 -9.99
CA ASP A 248 -2.74 7.92 -9.88
C ASP A 248 -1.38 7.98 -10.57
N HIS A 249 -1.08 9.13 -11.16
CA HIS A 249 0.15 9.37 -11.89
C HIS A 249 1.28 9.84 -10.97
N ALA A 250 2.48 9.37 -11.27
CA ALA A 250 3.71 9.79 -10.62
C ALA A 250 4.82 10.02 -11.65
N LYS A 251 5.68 10.99 -11.37
CA LYS A 251 6.97 11.14 -12.04
C LYS A 251 8.05 10.44 -11.21
N LEU A 252 8.66 9.42 -11.81
CA LEU A 252 9.75 8.67 -11.19
C LEU A 252 11.09 9.14 -11.75
N THR A 253 11.92 9.73 -10.92
CA THR A 253 13.31 10.05 -11.25
C THR A 253 14.19 8.96 -10.67
N ILE A 254 14.81 8.17 -11.55
CA ILE A 254 15.66 7.02 -11.15
C ILE A 254 17.10 7.49 -11.12
N GLU A 255 17.82 7.16 -10.06
CA GLU A 255 19.21 7.53 -9.91
C GLU A 255 20.06 6.94 -11.05
N GLY A 256 20.88 7.78 -11.69
CA GLY A 256 21.67 7.40 -12.85
C GLY A 256 20.94 7.49 -14.20
N GLN A 257 19.67 7.91 -14.23
CA GLN A 257 18.93 8.20 -15.44
C GLN A 257 18.71 9.71 -15.60
N SER A 258 18.85 10.22 -16.83
CA SER A 258 18.67 11.65 -17.12
C SER A 258 17.21 12.07 -17.32
N ALA A 259 16.34 11.14 -17.63
CA ALA A 259 14.92 11.39 -17.89
C ALA A 259 14.05 10.79 -16.79
N ALA A 260 13.06 11.55 -16.34
CA ALA A 260 12.02 11.02 -15.47
C ALA A 260 11.09 10.08 -16.27
N VAL A 261 10.58 9.06 -15.62
CA VAL A 261 9.63 8.07 -16.16
C VAL A 261 8.26 8.38 -15.60
N ASP A 262 7.28 8.59 -16.47
CA ASP A 262 5.88 8.67 -16.04
C ASP A 262 5.37 7.26 -15.74
N ALA A 263 4.81 7.09 -14.56
CA ALA A 263 4.28 5.82 -14.10
C ALA A 263 2.94 6.01 -13.35
N THR A 264 2.19 4.93 -13.23
CA THR A 264 0.93 4.92 -12.47
C THR A 264 1.03 3.98 -11.29
N VAL A 265 0.34 4.33 -10.20
CA VAL A 265 0.20 3.46 -9.03
C VAL A 265 -0.53 2.19 -9.44
N ALA A 266 0.19 1.08 -9.46
CA ALA A 266 -0.36 -0.24 -9.82
C ALA A 266 -0.98 -0.95 -8.62
N PHE A 267 -0.49 -0.65 -7.41
CA PHE A 267 -0.95 -1.29 -6.18
C PHE A 267 -0.59 -0.43 -4.96
N LEU A 268 -1.46 -0.44 -3.95
CA LEU A 268 -1.20 0.10 -2.62
C LEU A 268 -1.28 -1.03 -1.60
N ALA A 269 -0.28 -1.14 -0.74
CA ALA A 269 -0.30 -2.15 0.31
C ALA A 269 -1.46 -1.87 1.28
N PRO A 270 -2.22 -2.91 1.70
CA PRO A 270 -3.32 -2.75 2.66
C PRO A 270 -2.81 -2.59 4.10
N THR A 271 -1.51 -2.72 4.32
CA THR A 271 -0.87 -2.66 5.63
C THR A 271 0.09 -1.49 5.73
N ILE A 272 0.22 -0.97 6.93
CA ILE A 272 1.22 0.05 7.29
C ILE A 272 2.45 -0.67 7.84
N ASP A 273 3.63 -0.27 7.40
CA ASP A 273 4.88 -0.68 8.02
C ASP A 273 5.01 0.04 9.37
N GLU A 274 5.03 -0.72 10.46
CA GLU A 274 5.00 -0.17 11.82
C GLU A 274 6.29 0.59 12.19
N ALA A 275 7.43 0.19 11.59
CA ALA A 275 8.72 0.80 11.89
C ALA A 275 8.87 2.18 11.23
N THR A 276 8.39 2.31 9.99
CA THR A 276 8.54 3.53 9.18
C THR A 276 7.28 4.39 9.15
N ARG A 277 6.13 3.85 9.59
CA ARG A 277 4.81 4.48 9.47
C ARG A 277 4.48 4.87 8.04
N THR A 278 4.77 3.95 7.10
CA THR A 278 4.54 4.15 5.68
C THR A 278 3.67 3.05 5.08
N VAL A 279 2.98 3.38 4.00
CA VAL A 279 2.26 2.46 3.13
C VAL A 279 3.07 2.29 1.85
N LYS A 280 3.30 1.07 1.41
CA LYS A 280 4.04 0.83 0.16
C LYS A 280 3.13 1.00 -1.06
N ALA A 281 3.49 1.95 -1.92
CA ALA A 281 2.93 2.09 -3.25
C ALA A 281 3.84 1.41 -4.27
N ARG A 282 3.25 0.62 -5.17
CA ARG A 282 3.99 -0.08 -6.21
C ARG A 282 3.67 0.50 -7.57
N PHE A 283 4.72 0.80 -8.31
CA PHE A 283 4.70 1.17 -9.72
C PHE A 283 5.32 0.07 -10.55
N VAL A 284 4.88 -0.09 -11.79
CA VAL A 284 5.48 -1.02 -12.76
C VAL A 284 6.10 -0.21 -13.87
N ILE A 285 7.39 -0.44 -14.12
CA ILE A 285 8.15 0.26 -15.15
C ILE A 285 8.75 -0.72 -16.16
N ASP A 286 8.81 -0.31 -17.43
CA ASP A 286 9.47 -1.09 -18.49
C ASP A 286 11.00 -0.94 -18.38
N ASN A 287 11.71 -2.07 -18.57
CA ASN A 287 13.17 -2.15 -18.57
C ASN A 287 13.68 -3.06 -19.70
N ARG A 288 13.08 -2.96 -20.89
CA ARG A 288 13.45 -3.82 -22.03
C ARG A 288 14.86 -3.59 -22.52
N ASP A 289 15.40 -2.39 -22.33
CA ASP A 289 16.76 -2.03 -22.66
C ASP A 289 17.79 -2.49 -21.61
N GLY A 290 17.35 -3.02 -20.47
CA GLY A 290 18.19 -3.55 -19.40
C GLY A 290 19.04 -2.51 -18.65
N ARG A 291 18.69 -1.21 -18.80
CA ARG A 291 19.47 -0.12 -18.18
C ARG A 291 19.15 0.05 -16.69
N LEU A 292 17.94 -0.27 -16.28
CA LEU A 292 17.51 -0.15 -14.90
C LEU A 292 17.95 -1.39 -14.11
N ARG A 293 18.45 -1.16 -12.92
CA ARG A 293 18.95 -2.23 -12.05
C ARG A 293 18.11 -2.31 -10.78
N PRO A 294 17.62 -3.50 -10.39
CA PRO A 294 17.05 -3.70 -9.08
C PRO A 294 18.02 -3.24 -7.98
N GLY A 295 17.51 -2.65 -6.92
CA GLY A 295 18.27 -2.03 -5.86
C GLY A 295 18.60 -0.55 -6.09
N ALA A 296 18.39 -0.01 -7.30
CA ALA A 296 18.55 1.42 -7.55
C ALA A 296 17.47 2.23 -6.82
N PHE A 297 17.82 3.45 -6.41
CA PHE A 297 16.87 4.39 -5.82
C PHE A 297 16.10 5.15 -6.88
N ALA A 298 14.86 5.48 -6.56
CA ALA A 298 14.02 6.36 -7.34
C ALA A 298 13.36 7.40 -6.45
N THR A 299 13.21 8.62 -6.95
CA THR A 299 12.36 9.63 -6.31
C THR A 299 11.03 9.66 -7.05
N ALA A 300 9.95 9.45 -6.33
CA ALA A 300 8.60 9.58 -6.86
C ALA A 300 8.02 10.94 -6.48
N GLU A 301 7.53 11.65 -7.47
CA GLU A 301 6.78 12.89 -7.30
C GLU A 301 5.34 12.65 -7.77
N MET A 302 4.40 12.76 -6.82
CA MET A 302 2.98 12.54 -7.05
C MET A 302 2.21 13.80 -6.68
N THR A 303 1.25 14.19 -7.51
CA THR A 303 0.33 15.27 -7.21
C THR A 303 -1.07 14.71 -7.16
N PHE A 304 -1.73 14.86 -6.02
CA PHE A 304 -3.09 14.39 -5.80
C PHE A 304 -4.01 15.52 -5.36
N SER A 305 -5.30 15.38 -5.66
CA SER A 305 -6.32 16.32 -5.26
C SER A 305 -6.72 16.11 -3.80
N LEU A 306 -6.76 17.21 -3.04
CA LEU A 306 -7.34 17.25 -1.69
C LEU A 306 -8.84 17.63 -1.73
N GLY A 307 -9.42 17.75 -2.93
CA GLY A 307 -10.78 18.22 -3.16
C GLY A 307 -10.89 19.74 -3.24
N SER A 308 -12.07 20.22 -3.58
CA SER A 308 -12.40 21.65 -3.61
C SER A 308 -13.00 22.10 -2.28
N GLY A 309 -12.79 23.36 -1.92
CA GLY A 309 -13.36 23.93 -0.71
C GLY A 309 -12.88 25.35 -0.47
N LEU A 310 -13.44 26.00 0.54
CA LEU A 310 -12.98 27.33 0.96
C LEU A 310 -11.54 27.23 1.42
N THR A 311 -10.71 28.17 0.99
CA THR A 311 -9.28 28.17 1.27
C THR A 311 -8.82 29.48 1.89
N ILE A 312 -7.83 29.36 2.76
CA ILE A 312 -7.11 30.49 3.36
C ILE A 312 -5.61 30.22 3.31
N PRO A 313 -4.77 31.25 3.18
CA PRO A 313 -3.32 31.10 3.27
C PRO A 313 -2.87 30.64 4.67
N GLU A 314 -1.79 29.85 4.72
CA GLU A 314 -1.22 29.40 5.99
C GLU A 314 -0.87 30.58 6.94
N ASN A 315 -0.35 31.66 6.38
CA ASN A 315 0.00 32.85 7.14
C ASN A 315 -1.22 33.64 7.66
N ALA A 316 -2.47 33.30 7.32
CA ALA A 316 -3.68 33.86 7.91
C ALA A 316 -4.07 33.14 9.23
N VAL A 317 -3.47 31.99 9.55
CA VAL A 317 -3.87 31.12 10.65
C VAL A 317 -2.93 31.30 11.83
N ILE A 318 -3.51 31.57 13.00
CA ILE A 318 -2.79 31.54 14.28
C ILE A 318 -3.17 30.26 15.00
N ARG A 319 -2.17 29.42 15.30
CA ARG A 319 -2.35 28.18 16.06
C ARG A 319 -2.09 28.43 17.54
N THR A 320 -3.09 28.17 18.37
CA THR A 320 -3.00 28.31 19.82
C THR A 320 -3.35 26.96 20.45
N GLY A 321 -2.34 26.14 20.69
CA GLY A 321 -2.54 24.77 21.16
C GLY A 321 -3.30 23.95 20.11
N THR A 322 -4.52 23.50 20.48
CA THR A 322 -5.39 22.71 19.60
C THR A 322 -6.34 23.55 18.73
N ARG A 323 -6.37 24.89 18.93
CA ARG A 323 -7.31 25.80 18.27
C ARG A 323 -6.62 26.55 17.13
N ALA A 324 -7.33 26.78 16.04
CA ALA A 324 -6.93 27.63 14.92
C ALA A 324 -7.81 28.90 14.91
N ILE A 325 -7.18 30.06 14.97
CA ILE A 325 -7.85 31.35 14.98
C ILE A 325 -7.43 32.11 13.72
N VAL A 326 -8.41 32.77 13.11
CA VAL A 326 -8.20 33.73 12.03
C VAL A 326 -8.84 35.06 12.40
N PHE A 327 -8.32 36.14 11.82
CA PHE A 327 -8.89 37.48 11.99
C PHE A 327 -9.64 37.85 10.72
N VAL A 328 -10.99 37.94 10.82
CA VAL A 328 -11.86 38.36 9.72
C VAL A 328 -12.00 39.89 9.76
N VAL A 329 -11.79 40.53 8.61
CA VAL A 329 -11.74 41.99 8.47
C VAL A 329 -13.01 42.48 7.79
N HIS A 330 -13.75 43.35 8.46
CA HIS A 330 -14.95 44.03 7.97
C HIS A 330 -14.77 45.56 8.13
N GLY A 331 -14.18 46.19 7.13
CA GLY A 331 -13.82 47.60 7.21
C GLY A 331 -12.75 47.86 8.32
N ASP A 332 -13.10 48.65 9.33
CA ASP A 332 -12.26 48.94 10.50
C ASP A 332 -12.43 47.96 11.66
N HIS A 333 -13.40 47.05 11.54
CA HIS A 333 -13.65 46.00 12.52
C HIS A 333 -12.91 44.72 12.16
N ILE A 334 -12.10 44.20 13.08
CA ILE A 334 -11.36 42.94 12.95
C ILE A 334 -11.86 41.97 14.01
N GLN A 335 -12.48 40.89 13.57
CA GLN A 335 -13.09 39.91 14.45
C GLN A 335 -12.27 38.64 14.49
N PRO A 336 -11.79 38.22 15.67
CA PRO A 336 -11.19 36.89 15.83
C PRO A 336 -12.26 35.82 15.67
N ARG A 337 -11.98 34.77 14.89
CA ARG A 337 -12.89 33.66 14.65
C ARG A 337 -12.15 32.35 14.72
N GLU A 338 -12.71 31.39 15.45
CA GLU A 338 -12.19 30.05 15.47
C GLU A 338 -12.60 29.30 14.21
N VAL A 339 -11.66 28.57 13.61
CA VAL A 339 -11.88 27.82 12.38
C VAL A 339 -11.47 26.37 12.52
N THR A 340 -12.20 25.50 11.87
CA THR A 340 -11.78 24.10 11.69
C THR A 340 -11.07 23.98 10.35
N LEU A 341 -9.81 23.55 10.41
CA LEU A 341 -8.98 23.39 9.24
C LEU A 341 -8.93 21.93 8.80
N GLY A 342 -9.15 21.71 7.53
CA GLY A 342 -8.90 20.45 6.85
C GLY A 342 -7.46 20.30 6.35
N PRO A 343 -7.22 19.39 5.39
CA PRO A 343 -5.90 19.19 4.82
C PRO A 343 -5.38 20.44 4.13
N GLY A 344 -4.06 20.69 4.25
CA GLY A 344 -3.37 21.80 3.62
C GLY A 344 -2.46 21.36 2.48
N SER A 345 -2.23 22.27 1.52
CA SER A 345 -1.31 22.08 0.41
C SER A 345 0.08 22.68 0.62
N GLY A 346 0.41 23.03 1.86
CA GLY A 346 1.67 23.72 2.24
C GLY A 346 1.54 25.23 2.29
N GLU A 347 0.86 25.87 1.32
CA GLU A 347 0.62 27.32 1.30
C GLU A 347 -0.82 27.69 1.65
N LEU A 348 -1.77 26.79 1.42
CA LEU A 348 -3.20 26.99 1.64
C LEU A 348 -3.77 25.90 2.54
N TYR A 349 -4.68 26.26 3.43
CA TYR A 349 -5.51 25.33 4.19
C TYR A 349 -6.94 25.34 3.70
N ARG A 350 -7.56 24.17 3.60
CA ARG A 350 -9.01 24.06 3.42
C ARG A 350 -9.69 24.41 4.75
N VAL A 351 -10.72 25.23 4.68
CA VAL A 351 -11.57 25.56 5.84
C VAL A 351 -12.80 24.67 5.81
N GLU A 352 -13.00 23.89 6.86
CA GLU A 352 -14.15 23.01 7.02
C GLU A 352 -15.32 23.72 7.74
N ALA A 353 -15.00 24.62 8.67
CA ALA A 353 -15.99 25.42 9.38
C ALA A 353 -15.39 26.74 9.89
N GLY A 354 -16.26 27.73 10.13
CA GLY A 354 -15.91 29.01 10.75
C GLY A 354 -15.80 30.20 9.78
N LEU A 355 -15.74 29.98 8.47
CA LEU A 355 -15.69 31.06 7.47
C LEU A 355 -16.73 30.84 6.34
N ALA A 356 -17.13 31.93 5.74
CA ALA A 356 -17.99 31.95 4.55
C ALA A 356 -17.22 32.44 3.32
N ALA A 357 -17.71 32.07 2.14
CA ALA A 357 -17.17 32.57 0.89
C ALA A 357 -17.31 34.11 0.83
N GLY A 358 -16.24 34.79 0.47
CA GLY A 358 -16.18 36.25 0.42
C GLY A 358 -15.73 36.91 1.73
N ASP A 359 -15.64 36.19 2.85
CA ASP A 359 -14.98 36.74 4.06
C ASP A 359 -13.54 37.18 3.70
N ARG A 360 -13.08 38.23 4.32
CA ARG A 360 -11.68 38.68 4.15
C ARG A 360 -10.88 38.36 5.40
N VAL A 361 -9.81 37.59 5.27
CA VAL A 361 -8.94 37.23 6.38
C VAL A 361 -7.63 38.01 6.34
N ALA A 362 -7.14 38.41 7.52
CA ALA A 362 -5.88 39.08 7.64
C ALA A 362 -4.70 38.13 7.36
N THR A 363 -3.73 38.56 6.55
CA THR A 363 -2.51 37.83 6.19
C THR A 363 -1.23 38.56 6.56
N GLY A 364 -1.34 39.70 7.23
CA GLY A 364 -0.24 40.48 7.79
C GLY A 364 -0.60 40.92 9.20
N ALA A 365 0.40 41.32 9.99
CA ALA A 365 0.24 41.82 11.34
C ALA A 365 -0.43 40.88 12.36
N GLN A 366 -0.50 39.56 12.09
CA GLN A 366 -1.23 38.58 12.92
C GLN A 366 -0.79 38.63 14.38
N PHE A 367 0.51 38.75 14.65
CA PHE A 367 1.03 38.79 15.99
C PHE A 367 0.54 40.03 16.77
N LEU A 368 0.46 41.20 16.09
CA LEU A 368 -0.06 42.44 16.69
C LEU A 368 -1.57 42.30 16.95
N LEU A 369 -2.32 41.75 15.98
CA LEU A 369 -3.76 41.48 16.12
C LEU A 369 -4.04 40.49 17.26
N ASP A 370 -3.28 39.42 17.39
CA ASP A 370 -3.40 38.43 18.45
C ASP A 370 -3.15 39.08 19.81
N SER A 371 -2.06 39.85 19.94
CA SER A 371 -1.70 40.52 21.19
C SER A 371 -2.74 41.54 21.62
N GLU A 372 -3.19 42.39 20.70
CA GLU A 372 -4.21 43.43 20.97
C GLU A 372 -5.58 42.77 21.31
N SER A 373 -5.97 41.75 20.58
CA SER A 373 -7.22 41.05 20.83
C SER A 373 -7.26 40.39 22.22
N ARG A 374 -6.15 39.79 22.64
CA ARG A 374 -6.03 39.17 23.97
C ARG A 374 -5.97 40.20 25.08
N LEU A 375 -5.26 41.33 24.89
CA LEU A 375 -5.22 42.43 25.83
C LEU A 375 -6.62 43.01 26.08
N ARG A 376 -7.39 43.22 25.00
CA ARG A 376 -8.77 43.70 25.12
C ARG A 376 -9.67 42.71 25.82
N ALA A 377 -9.52 41.42 25.55
CA ALA A 377 -10.27 40.39 26.24
C ALA A 377 -10.00 40.34 27.74
N SER A 378 -8.74 40.57 28.15
CA SER A 378 -8.35 40.61 29.59
C SER A 378 -8.76 41.87 30.31
N SER A 379 -8.93 43.00 29.56
CA SER A 379 -9.31 44.31 30.12
C SER A 379 -10.84 44.53 30.14
N SER A 380 -11.63 43.65 29.51
CA SER A 380 -13.10 43.71 29.56
C SER A 380 -13.64 43.29 30.94
N PRO A 381 -14.50 44.09 31.63
CA PRO A 381 -14.91 43.85 33.00
C PRO A 381 -15.94 42.72 33.19
N GLY A 382 -15.94 41.72 32.36
CA GLY A 382 -16.88 40.59 32.37
C GLY A 382 -16.31 39.21 32.74
N GLY A 383 -15.01 39.08 33.05
CA GLY A 383 -14.36 37.80 33.41
C GLY A 383 -14.46 37.53 34.93
N GLY A 384 -15.64 37.13 35.40
CA GLY A 384 -15.80 36.69 36.79
C GLY A 384 -14.92 35.48 37.09
N HIS A 385 -13.97 35.62 37.97
CA HIS A 385 -13.26 34.51 38.60
C HIS A 385 -14.28 33.67 39.36
N VAL A 386 -14.58 32.47 38.83
CA VAL A 386 -15.19 31.42 39.62
C VAL A 386 -14.05 30.65 40.29
N HIS A 387 -13.96 30.79 41.61
CA HIS A 387 -13.10 30.01 42.50
C HIS A 387 -13.56 28.56 42.59
#